data_47c7e7047eb9741e4327c0f5a5be41a3
#
_entry.id   47c7e7047eb9741e4327c0f5a5be41a3
#
_cell.length_a   1.000
_cell.length_b   1.000
_cell.length_c   1.000
_cell.angle_alpha   90.00
_cell.angle_beta   90.00
_cell.angle_gamma   90.00
#
_symmetry.space_group_name_H-M   'P 1'
#
loop_
_entity.id
_entity.type
_entity.pdbx_description
1 polymer ?
#
loop_
_entity_poly.entity_id
_entity_poly.type
_entity_poly.pdbx_seq_one_letter_code
_entity_poly.pdbx_strand_id
1 'polypeptide(L)'
;MKASQRLLVKKSVNPANFNKGGLEKTLSAFSLTMMGVGAIVGSGIFITPGIIAAKYAGPAAMLSFVIAAVVCSLAALCYAEFSSTIPLAGSAYTYVYTVFGEFLAWILGWSLISEYLFAVSSVAVSWSSYFQNLMSGFGLKLPTFLTAAAGTAGVSGAGFNLIAFVVVLAVSLLLVGGLQESTRVNSIMVIVKILVIVLFIGVAIFFVKPANYHPFMPHGVSGLVKGASLAFYAYIGFDAVSTASEEVKNPKRNMPIGIVGSLVV
;
A
#
# COMPACT_ATOMS: atom_id res chain seq x y z
N MET A 1 4.65 19.23 36.28
CA MET A 1 5.58 18.68 35.26
C MET A 1 5.97 19.78 34.30
N LYS A 2 7.28 20.01 34.07
CA LYS A 2 7.74 20.98 33.08
C LYS A 2 7.29 20.55 31.67
N ALA A 3 7.00 21.47 30.75
CA ALA A 3 6.52 21.17 29.41
C ALA A 3 7.40 20.13 28.67
N SER A 4 8.73 20.19 28.87
CA SER A 4 9.67 19.21 28.31
C SER A 4 9.50 17.78 28.83
N GLN A 5 8.97 17.61 30.03
CA GLN A 5 8.69 16.28 30.60
C GLN A 5 7.41 15.66 30.02
N ARG A 6 6.46 16.47 29.57
CA ARG A 6 5.24 15.99 28.89
C ARG A 6 5.54 15.44 27.50
N LEU A 7 6.47 16.04 26.79
CA LEU A 7 6.84 15.62 25.42
C LEU A 7 7.50 14.23 25.36
N LEU A 8 8.06 13.75 26.47
CA LEU A 8 8.73 12.44 26.56
C LEU A 8 7.91 11.40 27.32
N VAL A 9 6.63 11.67 27.58
CA VAL A 9 5.72 10.68 28.21
C VAL A 9 5.57 9.49 27.28
N LYS A 10 5.84 8.29 27.79
CA LYS A 10 5.69 7.04 27.08
C LYS A 10 4.34 6.41 27.39
N LYS A 11 3.73 5.77 26.39
CA LYS A 11 2.52 4.98 26.59
C LYS A 11 2.89 3.75 27.41
N SER A 12 2.28 3.58 28.59
CA SER A 12 2.47 2.36 29.38
C SER A 12 1.75 1.20 28.69
N VAL A 13 2.48 0.17 28.37
CA VAL A 13 1.94 -1.06 27.79
C VAL A 13 1.79 -2.08 28.91
N ASN A 14 0.55 -2.33 29.34
CA ASN A 14 0.26 -3.38 30.29
C ASN A 14 -0.25 -4.62 29.55
N PRO A 15 0.50 -5.75 29.57
CA PRO A 15 0.09 -6.99 28.91
C PRO A 15 -1.30 -7.49 29.33
N ALA A 16 -1.74 -7.19 30.54
CA ALA A 16 -3.09 -7.52 31.02
C ALA A 16 -4.21 -6.80 30.24
N ASN A 17 -3.89 -5.72 29.53
CA ASN A 17 -4.85 -4.96 28.73
C ASN A 17 -4.93 -5.44 27.27
N PHE A 18 -4.01 -6.29 26.79
CA PHE A 18 -4.04 -6.81 25.42
C PHE A 18 -5.28 -7.65 25.09
N ASN A 19 -5.93 -8.20 26.12
CA ASN A 19 -7.16 -8.99 25.96
C ASN A 19 -8.43 -8.21 26.36
N LYS A 20 -8.29 -6.96 26.83
CA LYS A 20 -9.41 -6.12 27.25
C LYS A 20 -9.94 -5.19 26.15
N GLY A 21 -9.27 -5.12 25.00
CA GLY A 21 -9.79 -4.43 23.83
C GLY A 21 -11.09 -5.09 23.37
N GLY A 22 -12.17 -4.32 23.26
CA GLY A 22 -13.50 -4.82 22.94
C GLY A 22 -13.69 -5.30 21.50
N LEU A 23 -12.59 -5.50 20.71
CA LEU A 23 -12.64 -5.97 19.34
C LEU A 23 -12.59 -7.50 19.31
N GLU A 24 -13.46 -8.10 18.51
CA GLU A 24 -13.48 -9.54 18.31
C GLU A 24 -12.27 -10.00 17.50
N LYS A 25 -11.55 -11.00 18.01
CA LYS A 25 -10.40 -11.60 17.33
C LYS A 25 -10.85 -12.54 16.23
N THR A 26 -11.07 -12.01 15.04
CA THR A 26 -11.59 -12.75 13.88
C THR A 26 -10.52 -13.09 12.85
N LEU A 27 -9.44 -12.28 12.76
CA LEU A 27 -8.46 -12.36 11.68
C LEU A 27 -7.47 -13.51 11.86
N SER A 28 -7.37 -14.33 10.81
CA SER A 28 -6.38 -15.41 10.69
C SER A 28 -5.11 -14.91 9.96
N ALA A 29 -4.03 -15.72 9.96
CA ALA A 29 -2.83 -15.42 9.18
C ALA A 29 -3.14 -15.24 7.68
N PHE A 30 -4.03 -16.06 7.12
CA PHE A 30 -4.46 -15.93 5.73
C PHE A 30 -5.19 -14.61 5.47
N SER A 31 -6.13 -14.23 6.34
CA SER A 31 -6.85 -12.95 6.22
C SER A 31 -5.89 -11.75 6.29
N LEU A 32 -4.89 -11.82 7.17
CA LEU A 32 -3.85 -10.79 7.29
C LEU A 32 -2.96 -10.70 6.05
N THR A 33 -2.54 -11.86 5.52
CA THR A 33 -1.76 -11.90 4.26
C THR A 33 -2.58 -11.31 3.12
N MET A 34 -3.86 -11.68 2.97
CA MET A 34 -4.74 -11.11 1.95
C MET A 34 -4.97 -9.61 2.14
N MET A 35 -5.08 -9.14 3.39
CA MET A 35 -5.17 -7.71 3.69
C MET A 35 -3.91 -6.96 3.27
N GLY A 36 -2.73 -7.50 3.59
CA GLY A 36 -1.45 -6.92 3.19
C GLY A 36 -1.24 -6.94 1.68
N VAL A 37 -1.51 -8.06 1.00
CA VAL A 37 -1.47 -8.15 -0.47
C VAL A 37 -2.46 -7.16 -1.09
N GLY A 38 -3.64 -7.00 -0.50
CA GLY A 38 -4.64 -6.01 -0.94
C GLY A 38 -4.12 -4.57 -0.89
N ALA A 39 -3.37 -4.24 0.16
CA ALA A 39 -2.77 -2.92 0.34
C ALA A 39 -1.57 -2.70 -0.58
N ILE A 40 -0.67 -3.69 -0.71
CA ILE A 40 0.55 -3.61 -1.53
C ILE A 40 0.22 -3.62 -3.04
N VAL A 41 -0.62 -4.57 -3.49
CA VAL A 41 -0.99 -4.72 -4.90
C VAL A 41 -2.02 -3.67 -5.30
N GLY A 42 -1.57 -2.43 -5.40
CA GLY A 42 -2.34 -1.26 -5.82
C GLY A 42 -1.89 -0.70 -7.17
N SER A 43 -2.10 0.59 -7.38
CA SER A 43 -1.66 1.31 -8.59
C SER A 43 -0.14 1.21 -8.82
N GLY A 44 0.65 1.06 -7.75
CA GLY A 44 2.09 0.92 -7.81
C GLY A 44 2.54 -0.22 -8.72
N ILE A 45 2.00 -1.42 -8.55
CA ILE A 45 2.41 -2.59 -9.34
C ILE A 45 1.95 -2.52 -10.81
N PHE A 46 0.85 -1.85 -11.10
CA PHE A 46 0.32 -1.76 -12.47
C PHE A 46 0.94 -0.61 -13.29
N ILE A 47 1.40 0.45 -12.64
CA ILE A 47 1.89 1.66 -13.32
C ILE A 47 3.42 1.77 -13.24
N THR A 48 3.98 1.53 -12.05
CA THR A 48 5.39 1.81 -11.73
C THR A 48 6.37 0.98 -12.58
N PRO A 49 6.15 -0.33 -12.86
CA PRO A 49 7.07 -1.10 -13.70
C PRO A 49 7.28 -0.50 -15.07
N GLY A 50 6.19 -0.04 -15.72
CA GLY A 50 6.26 0.63 -17.02
C GLY A 50 7.05 1.93 -16.98
N ILE A 51 6.84 2.75 -15.95
CA ILE A 51 7.57 4.01 -15.76
C ILE A 51 9.06 3.75 -15.50
N ILE A 52 9.39 2.79 -14.62
CA ILE A 52 10.77 2.45 -14.28
C ILE A 52 11.51 1.92 -15.55
N ALA A 53 10.87 1.03 -16.27
CA ALA A 53 11.44 0.49 -17.49
C ALA A 53 11.63 1.57 -18.58
N ALA A 54 10.64 2.45 -18.78
CA ALA A 54 10.70 3.45 -19.84
C ALA A 54 11.65 4.61 -19.55
N LYS A 55 11.76 5.05 -18.25
CA LYS A 55 12.44 6.32 -17.93
C LYS A 55 13.72 6.18 -17.11
N TYR A 56 13.90 5.06 -16.40
CA TYR A 56 14.97 4.95 -15.40
C TYR A 56 15.90 3.75 -15.60
N ALA A 57 15.40 2.54 -15.53
CA ALA A 57 16.25 1.35 -15.44
C ALA A 57 16.27 0.50 -16.72
N GLY A 58 15.37 0.75 -17.68
CA GLY A 58 15.24 -0.11 -18.83
C GLY A 58 14.86 -1.55 -18.45
N PRO A 59 15.40 -2.56 -19.11
CA PRO A 59 15.19 -3.97 -18.77
C PRO A 59 15.61 -4.34 -17.34
N ALA A 60 16.58 -3.60 -16.76
CA ALA A 60 16.99 -3.78 -15.37
C ALA A 60 15.95 -3.34 -14.33
N ALA A 61 14.77 -2.89 -14.74
CA ALA A 61 13.66 -2.55 -13.84
C ALA A 61 13.37 -3.67 -12.81
N MET A 62 13.47 -4.95 -13.23
CA MET A 62 13.31 -6.07 -12.31
C MET A 62 14.31 -6.04 -11.14
N LEU A 63 15.56 -5.63 -11.37
CA LEU A 63 16.54 -5.47 -10.29
C LEU A 63 16.19 -4.32 -9.35
N SER A 64 15.59 -3.24 -9.88
CA SER A 64 15.07 -2.14 -9.05
C SER A 64 14.00 -2.63 -8.07
N PHE A 65 13.10 -3.49 -8.52
CA PHE A 65 12.08 -4.11 -7.64
C PHE A 65 12.72 -5.05 -6.61
N VAL A 66 13.72 -5.85 -7.00
CA VAL A 66 14.44 -6.73 -6.04
C VAL A 66 15.13 -5.91 -4.95
N ILE A 67 15.81 -4.81 -5.30
CA ILE A 67 16.43 -3.92 -4.33
C ILE A 67 15.38 -3.33 -3.38
N ALA A 68 14.27 -2.83 -3.91
CA ALA A 68 13.18 -2.31 -3.11
C ALA A 68 12.58 -3.38 -2.19
N ALA A 69 12.37 -4.61 -2.69
CA ALA A 69 11.87 -5.74 -1.91
C ALA A 69 12.78 -6.07 -0.72
N VAL A 70 14.10 -6.08 -0.90
CA VAL A 70 15.06 -6.32 0.20
C VAL A 70 14.93 -5.25 1.27
N VAL A 71 14.89 -3.97 0.90
CA VAL A 71 14.73 -2.85 1.85
C VAL A 71 13.40 -2.95 2.59
N CYS A 72 12.31 -3.19 1.87
CA CYS A 72 10.97 -3.35 2.48
C CYS A 72 10.92 -4.57 3.41
N SER A 73 11.59 -5.68 3.06
CA SER A 73 11.63 -6.88 3.91
C SER A 73 12.31 -6.63 5.25
N LEU A 74 13.40 -5.85 5.27
CA LEU A 74 14.06 -5.47 6.51
C LEU A 74 13.13 -4.63 7.41
N ALA A 75 12.43 -3.67 6.84
CA ALA A 75 11.43 -2.89 7.58
C ALA A 75 10.27 -3.77 8.08
N ALA A 76 9.76 -4.66 7.24
CA ALA A 76 8.67 -5.56 7.59
C ALA A 76 9.00 -6.52 8.73
N LEU A 77 10.25 -6.98 8.83
CA LEU A 77 10.71 -7.80 9.97
C LEU A 77 10.63 -7.00 11.28
N CYS A 78 11.01 -5.72 11.28
CA CYS A 78 10.85 -4.86 12.45
C CYS A 78 9.37 -4.69 12.83
N TYR A 79 8.50 -4.45 11.85
CA TYR A 79 7.06 -4.37 12.09
C TYR A 79 6.48 -5.70 12.61
N ALA A 80 6.93 -6.83 12.10
CA ALA A 80 6.52 -8.15 12.54
C ALA A 80 6.89 -8.40 14.01
N GLU A 81 8.08 -8.01 14.43
CA GLU A 81 8.54 -8.10 15.81
C GLU A 81 7.73 -7.22 16.74
N PHE A 82 7.58 -5.92 16.41
CA PHE A 82 6.79 -4.99 17.21
C PHE A 82 5.34 -5.42 17.33
N SER A 83 4.68 -5.78 16.23
CA SER A 83 3.27 -6.16 16.22
C SER A 83 2.99 -7.47 16.97
N SER A 84 3.97 -8.38 17.01
CA SER A 84 3.87 -9.62 17.78
C SER A 84 4.06 -9.40 19.29
N THR A 85 4.86 -8.41 19.66
CA THR A 85 5.21 -8.09 21.05
C THR A 85 4.22 -7.10 21.67
N ILE A 86 3.78 -6.12 20.89
CA ILE A 86 2.82 -5.06 21.28
C ILE A 86 1.62 -5.14 20.33
N PRO A 87 0.71 -6.12 20.52
CA PRO A 87 -0.44 -6.32 19.64
C PRO A 87 -1.55 -5.29 19.93
N LEU A 88 -1.22 -4.02 19.73
CA LEU A 88 -2.14 -2.88 19.85
C LEU A 88 -2.33 -2.24 18.47
N ALA A 89 -3.54 -1.79 18.19
CA ALA A 89 -3.84 -1.02 17.00
C ALA A 89 -3.06 0.30 16.99
N GLY A 90 -2.82 0.83 15.76
CA GLY A 90 -2.13 2.10 15.55
C GLY A 90 -0.74 1.98 14.94
N SER A 91 -0.32 0.75 14.56
CA SER A 91 0.91 0.52 13.78
C SER A 91 2.13 1.23 14.38
N ALA A 92 3.00 1.78 13.55
CA ALA A 92 4.22 2.49 13.94
C ALA A 92 3.98 3.63 14.94
N TYR A 93 2.83 4.31 14.90
CA TYR A 93 2.48 5.33 15.87
C TYR A 93 2.52 4.78 17.31
N THR A 94 1.88 3.64 17.55
CA THR A 94 1.84 3.01 18.87
C THR A 94 3.22 2.52 19.30
N TYR A 95 4.02 1.97 18.38
CA TYR A 95 5.37 1.50 18.69
C TYR A 95 6.30 2.66 19.08
N VAL A 96 6.28 3.75 18.32
CA VAL A 96 7.07 4.94 18.62
C VAL A 96 6.62 5.61 19.91
N TYR A 97 5.31 5.66 20.19
CA TYR A 97 4.79 6.22 21.44
C TYR A 97 5.26 5.43 22.66
N THR A 98 5.33 4.11 22.51
CA THR A 98 5.77 3.23 23.60
C THR A 98 7.28 3.34 23.86
N VAL A 99 8.09 3.48 22.81
CA VAL A 99 9.56 3.45 22.92
C VAL A 99 10.16 4.84 23.10
N PHE A 100 9.75 5.80 22.28
CA PHE A 100 10.37 7.12 22.17
C PHE A 100 9.56 8.24 22.83
N GLY A 101 8.26 8.03 23.05
CA GLY A 101 7.39 9.00 23.71
C GLY A 101 6.50 9.80 22.76
N GLU A 102 5.70 10.67 23.35
CA GLU A 102 4.55 11.33 22.70
C GLU A 102 4.95 12.22 21.53
N PHE A 103 6.00 12.99 21.65
CA PHE A 103 6.40 13.98 20.62
C PHE A 103 6.76 13.33 19.29
N LEU A 104 7.61 12.29 19.33
CA LEU A 104 8.00 11.57 18.10
C LEU A 104 6.83 10.79 17.53
N ALA A 105 5.98 10.21 18.39
CA ALA A 105 4.75 9.56 17.96
C ALA A 105 3.80 10.53 17.27
N TRP A 106 3.67 11.76 17.75
CA TRP A 106 2.82 12.78 17.14
C TRP A 106 3.30 13.15 15.73
N ILE A 107 4.61 13.37 15.55
CA ILE A 107 5.20 13.64 14.23
C ILE A 107 4.93 12.46 13.27
N LEU A 108 5.18 11.24 13.74
CA LEU A 108 4.95 10.04 12.94
C LEU A 108 3.46 9.84 12.61
N GLY A 109 2.56 10.14 13.55
CA GLY A 109 1.11 10.08 13.33
C GLY A 109 0.66 10.98 12.18
N TRP A 110 1.16 12.21 12.12
CA TRP A 110 0.89 13.12 11.01
C TRP A 110 1.48 12.62 9.70
N SER A 111 2.68 12.03 9.74
CA SER A 111 3.30 11.43 8.55
C SER A 111 2.47 10.27 8.02
N LEU A 112 1.98 9.38 8.88
CA LEU A 112 1.11 8.25 8.49
C LEU A 112 -0.22 8.73 7.91
N ILE A 113 -0.86 9.74 8.52
CA ILE A 113 -2.10 10.34 7.97
C ILE A 113 -1.84 10.86 6.55
N SER A 114 -0.73 11.59 6.36
CA SER A 114 -0.37 12.13 5.05
C SER A 114 -0.09 11.01 4.04
N GLU A 115 0.63 9.98 4.43
CA GLU A 115 0.97 8.81 3.61
C GLU A 115 -0.30 8.13 3.08
N TYR A 116 -1.22 7.76 3.97
CA TYR A 116 -2.47 7.11 3.56
C TYR A 116 -3.39 8.03 2.76
N LEU A 117 -3.44 9.32 3.07
CA LEU A 117 -4.21 10.30 2.31
C LEU A 117 -3.72 10.38 0.85
N PHE A 118 -2.40 10.50 0.65
CA PHE A 118 -1.82 10.55 -0.69
C PHE A 118 -1.95 9.20 -1.41
N ALA A 119 -1.81 8.07 -0.71
CA ALA A 119 -2.00 6.74 -1.29
C ALA A 119 -3.43 6.55 -1.80
N VAL A 120 -4.45 6.84 -1.00
CA VAL A 120 -5.86 6.75 -1.40
C VAL A 120 -6.16 7.67 -2.58
N SER A 121 -5.66 8.91 -2.53
CA SER A 121 -5.87 9.89 -3.61
C SER A 121 -5.23 9.42 -4.92
N SER A 122 -3.99 8.91 -4.87
CA SER A 122 -3.26 8.40 -6.03
C SER A 122 -3.97 7.19 -6.65
N VAL A 123 -4.42 6.24 -5.82
CA VAL A 123 -5.16 5.06 -6.29
C VAL A 123 -6.49 5.45 -6.93
N ALA A 124 -7.24 6.37 -6.32
CA ALA A 124 -8.52 6.83 -6.85
C ALA A 124 -8.37 7.54 -8.22
N VAL A 125 -7.34 8.37 -8.37
CA VAL A 125 -7.04 9.04 -9.65
C VAL A 125 -6.59 8.03 -10.70
N SER A 126 -5.76 7.06 -10.34
CA SER A 126 -5.34 5.98 -11.23
C SER A 126 -6.53 5.16 -11.71
N TRP A 127 -7.42 4.79 -10.79
CA TRP A 127 -8.66 4.07 -11.13
C TRP A 127 -9.54 4.88 -12.09
N SER A 128 -9.69 6.19 -11.83
CA SER A 128 -10.41 7.08 -12.72
C SER A 128 -9.82 7.06 -14.14
N SER A 129 -8.50 7.09 -14.28
CA SER A 129 -7.83 7.05 -15.58
C SER A 129 -8.06 5.73 -16.33
N TYR A 130 -8.00 4.59 -15.63
CA TYR A 130 -8.32 3.29 -16.23
C TYR A 130 -9.77 3.20 -16.66
N PHE A 131 -10.69 3.70 -15.84
CA PHE A 131 -12.12 3.74 -16.17
C PHE A 131 -12.40 4.60 -17.40
N GLN A 132 -11.74 5.76 -17.52
CA GLN A 132 -11.85 6.63 -18.71
C GLN A 132 -11.32 5.92 -19.95
N ASN A 133 -10.19 5.22 -19.86
CA ASN A 133 -9.65 4.45 -20.97
C ASN A 133 -10.60 3.35 -21.42
N LEU A 134 -11.23 2.66 -20.47
CA LEU A 134 -12.23 1.64 -20.75
C LEU A 134 -13.45 2.25 -21.47
N MET A 135 -13.99 3.35 -20.96
CA MET A 135 -15.13 4.04 -21.57
C MET A 135 -14.80 4.56 -22.99
N SER A 136 -13.60 5.08 -23.19
CA SER A 136 -13.16 5.53 -24.51
C SER A 136 -13.05 4.38 -25.51
N GLY A 137 -12.71 3.18 -25.05
CA GLY A 137 -12.72 1.96 -25.87
C GLY A 137 -14.12 1.58 -26.38
N PHE A 138 -15.16 1.94 -25.65
CA PHE A 138 -16.56 1.81 -26.08
C PHE A 138 -17.10 3.04 -26.84
N GLY A 139 -16.21 3.99 -27.18
CA GLY A 139 -16.61 5.22 -27.89
C GLY A 139 -17.20 6.32 -27.00
N LEU A 140 -17.26 6.09 -25.68
CA LEU A 140 -17.81 7.06 -24.72
C LEU A 140 -16.68 7.96 -24.19
N LYS A 141 -16.67 9.21 -24.58
CA LYS A 141 -15.74 10.24 -24.08
C LYS A 141 -16.41 11.08 -23.01
N LEU A 142 -15.89 10.99 -21.80
CA LEU A 142 -16.37 11.81 -20.68
C LEU A 142 -15.77 13.22 -20.75
N PRO A 143 -16.53 14.26 -20.35
CA PRO A 143 -16.03 15.63 -20.34
C PRO A 143 -14.83 15.81 -19.40
N THR A 144 -13.81 16.54 -19.85
CA THR A 144 -12.54 16.74 -19.13
C THR A 144 -12.74 17.38 -17.75
N PHE A 145 -13.72 18.27 -17.61
CA PHE A 145 -13.99 18.93 -16.32
C PHE A 145 -14.51 17.99 -15.22
N LEU A 146 -15.02 16.78 -15.58
CA LEU A 146 -15.46 15.74 -14.66
C LEU A 146 -14.43 14.60 -14.46
N THR A 147 -13.36 14.60 -15.22
CA THR A 147 -12.42 13.48 -15.28
C THR A 147 -11.02 13.82 -14.78
N ALA A 148 -10.73 15.12 -14.61
CA ALA A 148 -9.44 15.58 -14.13
C ALA A 148 -9.62 16.67 -13.06
N ALA A 149 -8.79 16.64 -12.02
CA ALA A 149 -8.79 17.65 -10.98
C ALA A 149 -8.23 18.98 -11.50
N ALA A 150 -8.72 20.10 -10.98
CA ALA A 150 -8.18 21.41 -11.28
C ALA A 150 -6.69 21.48 -10.99
N GLY A 151 -5.91 22.07 -11.89
CA GLY A 151 -4.45 22.14 -11.77
C GLY A 151 -3.69 20.91 -12.29
N THR A 152 -4.37 19.91 -12.88
CA THR A 152 -3.68 18.77 -13.51
C THR A 152 -2.82 19.26 -14.69
N ALA A 153 -1.51 19.04 -14.60
CA ALA A 153 -0.58 19.49 -15.62
C ALA A 153 -0.90 18.89 -17.01
N GLY A 154 -0.92 19.75 -18.03
CA GLY A 154 -1.18 19.35 -19.42
C GLY A 154 -2.64 19.07 -19.76
N VAL A 155 -3.59 19.32 -18.84
CA VAL A 155 -5.02 19.10 -19.06
C VAL A 155 -5.77 20.43 -19.04
N SER A 156 -6.25 20.88 -20.21
CA SER A 156 -7.07 22.07 -20.33
C SER A 156 -8.52 21.76 -19.94
N GLY A 157 -9.16 22.66 -19.17
CA GLY A 157 -10.55 22.50 -18.75
C GLY A 157 -10.76 21.49 -17.64
N ALA A 158 -9.71 21.12 -16.90
CA ALA A 158 -9.81 20.28 -15.71
C ALA A 158 -10.60 20.99 -14.60
N GLY A 159 -11.45 20.26 -13.89
CA GLY A 159 -12.31 20.78 -12.83
C GLY A 159 -12.32 19.87 -11.61
N PHE A 160 -13.21 18.89 -11.61
CA PHE A 160 -13.39 17.95 -10.50
C PHE A 160 -13.37 16.51 -11.02
N ASN A 161 -12.54 15.65 -10.42
CA ASN A 161 -12.51 14.25 -10.80
C ASN A 161 -13.67 13.49 -10.13
N LEU A 162 -14.84 13.55 -10.77
CA LEU A 162 -16.07 12.91 -10.27
C LEU A 162 -15.91 11.39 -10.13
N ILE A 163 -15.21 10.75 -11.06
CA ILE A 163 -15.02 9.29 -11.06
C ILE A 163 -14.21 8.87 -9.83
N ALA A 164 -13.11 9.58 -9.56
CA ALA A 164 -12.31 9.32 -8.37
C ALA A 164 -13.11 9.57 -7.08
N PHE A 165 -13.92 10.63 -7.04
CA PHE A 165 -14.80 10.91 -5.90
C PHE A 165 -15.83 9.81 -5.66
N VAL A 166 -16.51 9.36 -6.71
CA VAL A 166 -17.54 8.30 -6.60
C VAL A 166 -16.94 6.98 -6.09
N VAL A 167 -15.76 6.60 -6.57
CA VAL A 167 -15.12 5.37 -6.09
C VAL A 167 -14.70 5.47 -4.63
N VAL A 168 -14.14 6.61 -4.21
CA VAL A 168 -13.79 6.81 -2.78
C VAL A 168 -15.05 6.77 -1.92
N LEU A 169 -16.13 7.41 -2.35
CA LEU A 169 -17.41 7.40 -1.64
C LEU A 169 -17.97 5.96 -1.54
N ALA A 170 -17.95 5.20 -2.63
CA ALA A 170 -18.44 3.82 -2.65
C ALA A 170 -17.65 2.92 -1.68
N VAL A 171 -16.32 3.04 -1.68
CA VAL A 171 -15.46 2.30 -0.75
C VAL A 171 -15.70 2.75 0.70
N SER A 172 -15.88 4.05 0.94
CA SER A 172 -16.18 4.57 2.28
C SER A 172 -17.51 4.03 2.81
N LEU A 173 -18.54 3.97 1.97
CA LEU A 173 -19.84 3.37 2.33
C LEU A 173 -19.73 1.87 2.63
N LEU A 174 -18.89 1.14 1.88
CA LEU A 174 -18.59 -0.27 2.15
C LEU A 174 -17.96 -0.45 3.54
N LEU A 175 -17.03 0.43 3.92
CA LEU A 175 -16.38 0.37 5.23
C LEU A 175 -17.35 0.61 6.40
N VAL A 176 -18.38 1.42 6.19
CA VAL A 176 -19.46 1.62 7.19
C VAL A 176 -20.23 0.34 7.45
N GLY A 177 -20.31 -0.58 6.47
CA GLY A 177 -20.96 -1.90 6.60
C GLY A 177 -20.25 -2.87 7.55
N GLY A 178 -19.02 -2.56 7.96
CA GLY A 178 -18.25 -3.33 8.94
C GLY A 178 -17.04 -4.06 8.38
N LEU A 179 -16.15 -4.49 9.29
CA LEU A 179 -14.85 -5.06 8.97
C LEU A 179 -14.95 -6.42 8.24
N GLN A 180 -15.89 -7.27 8.64
CA GLN A 180 -16.01 -8.62 8.04
C GLN A 180 -16.39 -8.56 6.56
N GLU A 181 -17.33 -7.70 6.20
CA GLU A 181 -17.73 -7.49 4.81
C GLU A 181 -16.61 -6.85 4.00
N SER A 182 -15.95 -5.84 4.57
CA SER A 182 -14.78 -5.19 3.96
C SER A 182 -13.64 -6.19 3.70
N THR A 183 -13.34 -7.07 4.65
CA THR A 183 -12.29 -8.10 4.50
C THR A 183 -12.66 -9.12 3.44
N ARG A 184 -13.94 -9.52 3.34
CA ARG A 184 -14.41 -10.44 2.29
C ARG A 184 -14.28 -9.83 0.91
N VAL A 185 -14.74 -8.58 0.73
CA VAL A 185 -14.61 -7.86 -0.54
C VAL A 185 -13.15 -7.68 -0.91
N ASN A 186 -12.29 -7.28 0.05
CA ASN A 186 -10.86 -7.16 -0.18
C ASN A 186 -10.25 -8.49 -0.66
N SER A 187 -10.58 -9.61 -0.02
CA SER A 187 -10.05 -10.94 -0.41
C SER A 187 -10.45 -11.33 -1.83
N ILE A 188 -11.69 -11.05 -2.23
CA ILE A 188 -12.16 -11.29 -3.60
C ILE A 188 -11.37 -10.40 -4.58
N MET A 189 -11.20 -9.12 -4.28
CA MET A 189 -10.45 -8.20 -5.12
C MET A 189 -8.98 -8.61 -5.27
N VAL A 190 -8.36 -9.11 -4.20
CA VAL A 190 -6.98 -9.63 -4.23
C VAL A 190 -6.88 -10.83 -5.16
N ILE A 191 -7.81 -11.79 -5.07
CA ILE A 191 -7.83 -12.95 -5.98
C ILE A 191 -7.97 -12.49 -7.42
N VAL A 192 -8.87 -11.56 -7.71
CA VAL A 192 -9.06 -11.01 -9.05
C VAL A 192 -7.78 -10.33 -9.56
N LYS A 193 -7.11 -9.50 -8.73
CA LYS A 193 -5.84 -8.86 -9.08
C LYS A 193 -4.76 -9.88 -9.43
N ILE A 194 -4.60 -10.92 -8.61
CA ILE A 194 -3.62 -11.98 -8.85
C ILE A 194 -3.93 -12.72 -10.16
N LEU A 195 -5.18 -13.06 -10.40
CA LEU A 195 -5.60 -13.72 -11.65
C LEU A 195 -5.28 -12.84 -12.88
N VAL A 196 -5.53 -11.53 -12.80
CA VAL A 196 -5.20 -10.59 -13.88
C VAL A 196 -3.70 -10.53 -14.12
N ILE A 197 -2.88 -10.50 -13.06
CA ILE A 197 -1.42 -10.50 -13.17
C ILE A 197 -0.93 -11.80 -13.82
N VAL A 198 -1.42 -12.95 -13.37
CA VAL A 198 -1.07 -14.27 -13.94
C VAL A 198 -1.47 -14.35 -15.40
N LEU A 199 -2.67 -13.90 -15.75
CA LEU A 199 -3.13 -13.84 -17.14
C LEU A 199 -2.23 -12.95 -17.99
N PHE A 200 -1.90 -11.75 -17.47
CA PHE A 200 -1.00 -10.82 -18.17
C PHE A 200 0.37 -11.45 -18.42
N ILE A 201 0.98 -12.07 -17.40
CA ILE A 201 2.28 -12.76 -17.54
C ILE A 201 2.15 -13.91 -18.55
N GLY A 202 1.10 -14.72 -18.45
CA GLY A 202 0.86 -15.85 -19.36
C GLY A 202 0.74 -15.44 -20.83
N VAL A 203 0.10 -14.30 -21.10
CA VAL A 203 0.01 -13.75 -22.45
C VAL A 203 1.32 -13.07 -22.86
N ALA A 204 1.89 -12.24 -21.99
CA ALA A 204 3.06 -11.44 -22.30
C ALA A 204 4.32 -12.29 -22.63
N ILE A 205 4.46 -13.47 -22.03
CA ILE A 205 5.63 -14.35 -22.24
C ILE A 205 5.82 -14.74 -23.71
N PHE A 206 4.72 -14.85 -24.47
CA PHE A 206 4.77 -15.18 -25.90
C PHE A 206 5.26 -14.02 -26.79
N PHE A 207 5.26 -12.78 -26.24
CA PHE A 207 5.68 -11.58 -26.95
C PHE A 207 7.05 -11.07 -26.53
N VAL A 208 7.73 -11.77 -25.61
CA VAL A 208 9.08 -11.41 -25.16
C VAL A 208 10.08 -11.57 -26.29
N LYS A 209 10.77 -10.48 -26.63
CA LYS A 209 11.84 -10.46 -27.60
C LYS A 209 13.19 -10.28 -26.91
N PRO A 210 14.13 -11.23 -26.97
CA PRO A 210 15.44 -11.10 -26.31
C PRO A 210 16.21 -9.83 -26.69
N ALA A 211 16.04 -9.34 -27.94
CA ALA A 211 16.65 -8.09 -28.39
C ALA A 211 16.28 -6.87 -27.53
N ASN A 212 15.10 -6.87 -26.90
CA ASN A 212 14.65 -5.76 -26.04
C ASN A 212 15.43 -5.68 -24.71
N TYR A 213 16.25 -6.69 -24.38
CA TYR A 213 17.12 -6.66 -23.20
C TYR A 213 18.47 -5.97 -23.44
N HIS A 214 18.71 -5.43 -24.63
CA HIS A 214 19.93 -4.72 -24.94
C HIS A 214 19.65 -3.24 -25.30
N PRO A 215 20.29 -2.25 -24.63
CA PRO A 215 21.19 -2.40 -23.48
C PRO A 215 20.42 -2.71 -22.19
N PHE A 216 20.94 -3.62 -21.36
CA PHE A 216 20.25 -4.08 -20.14
C PHE A 216 20.07 -2.96 -19.11
N MET A 217 21.07 -2.09 -18.95
CA MET A 217 21.06 -0.94 -18.03
C MET A 217 21.36 0.37 -18.79
N PRO A 218 20.42 0.93 -19.56
CA PRO A 218 20.66 2.08 -20.42
C PRO A 218 21.10 3.34 -19.65
N HIS A 219 20.68 3.49 -18.40
CA HIS A 219 21.02 4.62 -17.54
C HIS A 219 21.97 4.25 -16.39
N GLY A 220 22.61 3.08 -16.47
CA GLY A 220 23.56 2.59 -15.48
C GLY A 220 22.99 2.43 -14.08
N VAL A 221 23.88 2.40 -13.09
CA VAL A 221 23.51 2.22 -11.67
C VAL A 221 22.63 3.37 -11.16
N SER A 222 22.83 4.59 -11.63
CA SER A 222 22.01 5.74 -11.22
C SER A 222 20.53 5.54 -11.61
N GLY A 223 20.28 5.03 -12.82
CA GLY A 223 18.93 4.69 -13.27
C GLY A 223 18.31 3.56 -12.44
N LEU A 224 19.10 2.54 -12.12
CA LEU A 224 18.67 1.42 -11.28
C LEU A 224 18.25 1.88 -9.86
N VAL A 225 19.04 2.74 -9.22
CA VAL A 225 18.74 3.26 -7.88
C VAL A 225 17.51 4.16 -7.89
N LYS A 226 17.37 5.04 -8.90
CA LYS A 226 16.15 5.85 -9.09
C LYS A 226 14.93 4.96 -9.31
N GLY A 227 15.08 3.91 -10.10
CA GLY A 227 14.04 2.89 -10.29
C GLY A 227 13.67 2.20 -8.98
N ALA A 228 14.65 1.83 -8.15
CA ALA A 228 14.41 1.20 -6.84
C ALA A 228 13.68 2.15 -5.88
N SER A 229 14.02 3.43 -5.86
CA SER A 229 13.32 4.44 -5.06
C SER A 229 11.84 4.58 -5.46
N LEU A 230 11.55 4.50 -6.76
CA LEU A 230 10.17 4.51 -7.25
C LEU A 230 9.47 3.18 -7.00
N ALA A 231 10.18 2.04 -7.14
CA ALA A 231 9.65 0.71 -6.85
C ALA A 231 9.29 0.56 -5.37
N PHE A 232 10.02 1.22 -4.45
CA PHE A 232 9.69 1.24 -3.02
C PHE A 232 8.24 1.68 -2.78
N TYR A 233 7.75 2.68 -3.53
CA TYR A 233 6.36 3.13 -3.45
C TYR A 233 5.35 2.00 -3.75
N ALA A 234 5.69 1.04 -4.62
CA ALA A 234 4.81 -0.09 -4.92
C ALA A 234 4.70 -1.10 -3.77
N TYR A 235 5.64 -1.10 -2.83
CA TYR A 235 5.64 -1.97 -1.65
C TYR A 235 4.99 -1.34 -0.42
N ILE A 236 4.67 -0.04 -0.43
CA ILE A 236 3.98 0.63 0.68
C ILE A 236 2.63 -0.05 0.91
N GLY A 237 2.30 -0.28 2.20
CA GLY A 237 1.05 -0.91 2.61
C GLY A 237 1.23 -2.18 3.44
N PHE A 238 2.43 -2.78 3.52
CA PHE A 238 2.68 -3.93 4.41
C PHE A 238 2.49 -3.57 5.89
N ASP A 239 2.73 -2.33 6.26
CA ASP A 239 2.55 -1.76 7.59
C ASP A 239 1.07 -1.67 7.99
N ALA A 240 0.16 -1.52 7.01
CA ALA A 240 -1.28 -1.52 7.24
C ALA A 240 -1.77 -2.80 7.93
N VAL A 241 -1.10 -3.94 7.70
CA VAL A 241 -1.41 -5.19 8.41
C VAL A 241 -1.26 -5.03 9.93
N SER A 242 -0.30 -4.24 10.37
CA SER A 242 -0.03 -4.02 11.79
C SER A 242 -1.12 -3.18 12.50
N THR A 243 -1.93 -2.44 11.76
CA THR A 243 -3.06 -1.69 12.33
C THR A 243 -4.16 -2.60 12.87
N ALA A 244 -4.31 -3.80 12.30
CA ALA A 244 -5.32 -4.77 12.68
C ALA A 244 -4.91 -5.68 13.85
N SER A 245 -3.82 -5.41 14.54
CA SER A 245 -3.20 -6.29 15.55
C SER A 245 -4.15 -6.72 16.67
N GLU A 246 -5.12 -5.87 17.07
CA GLU A 246 -6.08 -6.16 18.15
C GLU A 246 -7.14 -7.20 17.75
N GLU A 247 -7.39 -7.35 16.44
CA GLU A 247 -8.41 -8.25 15.89
C GLU A 247 -7.84 -9.62 15.46
N VAL A 248 -6.56 -9.85 15.74
CA VAL A 248 -5.83 -11.02 15.26
C VAL A 248 -5.90 -12.16 16.26
N LYS A 249 -6.23 -13.35 15.76
CA LYS A 249 -6.08 -14.61 16.50
C LYS A 249 -4.60 -14.94 16.63
N ASN A 250 -4.13 -15.21 17.86
CA ASN A 250 -2.72 -15.55 18.13
C ASN A 250 -1.72 -14.58 17.48
N PRO A 251 -1.70 -13.30 17.89
CA PRO A 251 -0.90 -12.25 17.22
C PRO A 251 0.59 -12.61 17.14
N LYS A 252 1.18 -13.25 18.15
CA LYS A 252 2.59 -13.69 18.15
C LYS A 252 2.96 -14.54 16.95
N ARG A 253 2.03 -15.34 16.42
CA ARG A 253 2.25 -16.22 15.25
C ARG A 253 1.74 -15.59 13.97
N ASN A 254 0.53 -15.06 14.00
CA ASN A 254 -0.17 -14.68 12.79
C ASN A 254 0.26 -13.31 12.24
N MET A 255 0.72 -12.38 13.11
CA MET A 255 1.23 -11.09 12.65
C MET A 255 2.49 -11.22 11.80
N PRO A 256 3.56 -11.91 12.24
CA PRO A 256 4.73 -12.11 11.39
C PRO A 256 4.40 -12.81 10.06
N ILE A 257 3.54 -13.84 10.10
CA ILE A 257 3.13 -14.56 8.88
C ILE A 257 2.37 -13.63 7.94
N GLY A 258 1.44 -12.81 8.47
CA GLY A 258 0.66 -11.87 7.67
C GLY A 258 1.52 -10.80 7.00
N ILE A 259 2.42 -10.16 7.76
CA ILE A 259 3.27 -9.08 7.26
C ILE A 259 4.30 -9.61 6.25
N VAL A 260 5.07 -10.64 6.62
CA VAL A 260 6.08 -11.20 5.72
C VAL A 260 5.44 -11.91 4.53
N GLY A 261 4.35 -12.65 4.77
CA GLY A 261 3.60 -13.34 3.72
C GLY A 261 3.06 -12.37 2.65
N SER A 262 2.62 -11.18 3.05
CA SER A 262 2.12 -10.17 2.10
C SER A 262 3.20 -9.59 1.19
N LEU A 263 4.47 -9.58 1.63
CA LEU A 263 5.60 -9.15 0.81
C LEU A 263 6.15 -10.24 -0.11
N VAL A 264 5.98 -11.52 0.29
CA VAL A 264 6.46 -12.66 -0.50
C VAL A 264 5.56 -12.94 -1.69
N VAL A 265 4.25 -12.72 -1.55
CA VAL A 265 3.25 -12.85 -2.63
C VAL A 265 3.38 -11.69 -3.61
#